data_2582e7b8515d1895e89cf8e886ca5fc6
#
_entry.id   2582e7b8515d1895e89cf8e886ca5fc6
#
_cell.length_a   1.000
_cell.length_b   1.000
_cell.length_c   1.000
_cell.angle_alpha   90.00
_cell.angle_beta   90.00
_cell.angle_gamma   90.00
#
_symmetry.space_group_name_H-M   'P 1'
#
loop_
_entity.id
_entity.type
_entity.pdbx_description
1 polymer ?
#
loop_
_entity_poly.entity_id
_entity_poly.type
_entity_poly.pdbx_seq_one_letter_code
_entity_poly.pdbx_strand_id
1 'polypeptide(L)'
;MAGTLHLLCGKIAAGKSTLCARLAVAPGTVAIGQDRWLKTLFGDELKEVADYVRIAPRLNAALGPHVTELLKAGLDVVLDFPANTRATRAFWRDAGESAGARVLLHFIDLPDDVCRDRLRRRNAEGGHEFAASDAQFDRITAYFQPPEEDEGLTVVRAGTATTGEG
;
A
#
# COMPACT_ATOMS: atom_id res chain seq x y z
N MET A 1 23.15 7.42 7.58
CA MET A 1 22.61 6.16 7.08
C MET A 1 21.22 6.39 6.49
N ALA A 2 20.91 5.73 5.41
CA ALA A 2 19.58 5.80 4.82
C ALA A 2 18.54 5.16 5.75
N GLY A 3 17.31 5.63 5.65
CA GLY A 3 16.20 5.07 6.40
C GLY A 3 15.71 3.72 5.84
N THR A 4 14.58 3.26 6.36
CA THR A 4 13.92 2.04 5.92
C THR A 4 12.66 2.39 5.12
N LEU A 5 12.46 1.72 3.99
CA LEU A 5 11.25 1.83 3.19
C LEU A 5 10.32 0.66 3.52
N HIS A 6 9.12 0.98 3.99
CA HIS A 6 8.10 0.00 4.29
C HIS A 6 7.05 0.00 3.19
N LEU A 7 6.89 -1.14 2.51
CA LEU A 7 5.85 -1.38 1.52
C LEU A 7 4.75 -2.25 2.13
N LEU A 8 3.52 -2.02 1.75
CA LEU A 8 2.37 -2.75 2.25
C LEU A 8 1.69 -3.52 1.11
N CYS A 9 1.57 -4.81 1.27
CA CYS A 9 0.91 -5.70 0.30
C CYS A 9 -0.27 -6.38 0.97
N GLY A 10 -1.43 -6.26 0.38
CA GLY A 10 -2.67 -6.85 0.87
C GLY A 10 -3.85 -6.37 0.05
N LYS A 11 -4.88 -7.19 0.00
CA LYS A 11 -6.11 -6.86 -0.72
C LYS A 11 -6.85 -5.70 -0.05
N ILE A 12 -7.87 -5.16 -0.71
CA ILE A 12 -8.73 -4.13 -0.12
C ILE A 12 -9.26 -4.64 1.23
N ALA A 13 -9.26 -3.78 2.22
CA ALA A 13 -9.73 -4.06 3.58
C ALA A 13 -8.92 -5.13 4.33
N ALA A 14 -7.74 -5.49 3.86
CA ALA A 14 -6.85 -6.42 4.57
C ALA A 14 -6.21 -5.79 5.83
N GLY A 15 -6.22 -4.48 5.96
CA GLY A 15 -5.66 -3.79 7.13
C GLY A 15 -4.37 -3.02 6.86
N LYS A 16 -4.09 -2.67 5.60
CA LYS A 16 -2.89 -1.91 5.22
C LYS A 16 -2.81 -0.56 5.94
N SER A 17 -3.90 0.20 5.96
CA SER A 17 -3.91 1.53 6.60
C SER A 17 -3.71 1.44 8.12
N THR A 18 -4.24 0.41 8.75
CA THR A 18 -4.03 0.16 10.18
C THR A 18 -2.57 -0.14 10.48
N LEU A 19 -1.94 -0.98 9.64
CA LEU A 19 -0.51 -1.30 9.79
C LEU A 19 0.35 -0.07 9.51
N CYS A 20 -0.01 0.73 8.49
CA CYS A 20 0.66 1.99 8.20
C CYS A 20 0.66 2.91 9.43
N ALA A 21 -0.48 3.07 10.08
CA ALA A 21 -0.59 3.90 11.28
C ALA A 21 0.30 3.40 12.41
N ARG A 22 0.42 2.10 12.59
CA ARG A 22 1.32 1.52 13.61
C ARG A 22 2.79 1.79 13.31
N LEU A 23 3.19 1.63 12.05
CA LEU A 23 4.58 1.88 11.64
C LEU A 23 4.94 3.36 11.72
N ALA A 24 3.99 4.22 11.44
CA ALA A 24 4.19 5.67 11.38
C ALA A 24 4.45 6.33 12.73
N VAL A 25 4.16 5.67 13.86
CA VAL A 25 4.39 6.25 15.19
C VAL A 25 5.87 6.30 15.58
N ALA A 26 6.72 5.53 14.90
CA ALA A 26 8.15 5.55 15.16
C ALA A 26 8.74 6.93 14.82
N PRO A 27 9.62 7.49 15.69
CA PRO A 27 10.23 8.78 15.39
C PRO A 27 11.00 8.77 14.07
N GLY A 28 10.94 9.87 13.33
CA GLY A 28 11.65 9.99 12.06
C GLY A 28 10.99 9.21 10.91
N THR A 29 9.71 8.89 11.03
CA THR A 29 8.95 8.13 10.03
C THR A 29 7.93 9.02 9.34
N VAL A 30 7.94 9.00 8.00
CA VAL A 30 6.99 9.71 7.14
C VAL A 30 6.04 8.69 6.53
N ALA A 31 4.74 8.87 6.74
CA ALA A 31 3.70 8.06 6.10
C ALA A 31 3.11 8.81 4.93
N ILE A 32 3.01 8.13 3.79
CA ILE A 32 2.39 8.68 2.57
C ILE A 32 1.22 7.79 2.19
N GLY A 33 0.02 8.37 2.12
CA GLY A 33 -1.19 7.65 1.74
C GLY A 33 -1.56 7.91 0.28
N GLN A 34 -1.55 6.87 -0.55
CA GLN A 34 -1.84 6.99 -1.97
C GLN A 34 -3.25 7.53 -2.22
N ASP A 35 -4.24 7.00 -1.53
CA ASP A 35 -5.64 7.37 -1.75
C ASP A 35 -5.88 8.85 -1.50
N ARG A 36 -5.28 9.39 -0.46
CA ARG A 36 -5.38 10.81 -0.14
C ARG A 36 -4.78 11.67 -1.24
N TRP A 37 -3.59 11.31 -1.74
CA TRP A 37 -2.93 12.03 -2.82
C TRP A 37 -3.73 11.95 -4.12
N LEU A 38 -4.21 10.75 -4.46
CA LEU A 38 -5.02 10.54 -5.66
C LEU A 38 -6.30 11.37 -5.61
N LYS A 39 -6.98 11.34 -4.47
CA LYS A 39 -8.23 12.09 -4.29
C LYS A 39 -8.00 13.60 -4.41
N THR A 40 -6.94 14.10 -3.80
CA THR A 40 -6.63 15.53 -3.83
C THR A 40 -6.24 16.01 -5.23
N LEU A 41 -5.40 15.23 -5.93
CA LEU A 41 -4.86 15.62 -7.23
C LEU A 41 -5.79 15.28 -8.40
N PHE A 42 -6.49 14.16 -8.32
CA PHE A 42 -7.21 13.58 -9.46
C PHE A 42 -8.64 13.17 -9.12
N GLY A 43 -9.21 13.66 -8.02
CA GLY A 43 -10.52 13.20 -7.53
C GLY A 43 -11.62 13.23 -8.57
N ASP A 44 -11.65 14.25 -9.42
CA ASP A 44 -12.65 14.41 -10.48
C ASP A 44 -12.46 13.41 -11.63
N GLU A 45 -11.27 12.85 -11.78
CA GLU A 45 -10.91 11.92 -12.85
C GLU A 45 -10.99 10.45 -12.42
N LEU A 46 -11.09 10.17 -11.11
CA LEU A 46 -11.11 8.81 -10.57
C LEU A 46 -12.56 8.33 -10.38
N LYS A 47 -13.15 7.82 -11.44
CA LYS A 47 -14.54 7.35 -11.44
C LYS A 47 -14.66 5.82 -11.49
N GLU A 48 -13.67 5.17 -12.09
CA GLU A 48 -13.67 3.73 -12.33
C GLU A 48 -12.30 3.12 -11.98
N VAL A 49 -12.29 1.79 -11.84
CA VAL A 49 -11.04 1.04 -11.61
C VAL A 49 -10.01 1.31 -12.71
N ALA A 50 -10.48 1.43 -13.97
CA ALA A 50 -9.59 1.72 -15.10
C ALA A 50 -8.86 3.07 -14.94
N ASP A 51 -9.52 4.07 -14.37
CA ASP A 51 -8.90 5.37 -14.09
C ASP A 51 -7.78 5.23 -13.05
N TYR A 52 -8.04 4.46 -12.01
CA TYR A 52 -7.03 4.19 -10.99
C TYR A 52 -5.81 3.48 -11.58
N VAL A 53 -6.03 2.44 -12.38
CA VAL A 53 -4.95 1.68 -13.04
C VAL A 53 -4.09 2.59 -13.94
N ARG A 54 -4.72 3.57 -14.58
CA ARG A 54 -4.05 4.54 -15.46
C ARG A 54 -3.30 5.62 -14.68
N ILE A 55 -3.87 6.11 -13.59
CA ILE A 55 -3.39 7.31 -12.87
C ILE A 55 -2.39 6.96 -11.76
N ALA A 56 -2.59 5.86 -11.02
CA ALA A 56 -1.74 5.51 -9.90
C ALA A 56 -0.24 5.40 -10.27
N PRO A 57 0.14 4.83 -11.42
CA PRO A 57 1.54 4.80 -11.82
C PRO A 57 2.16 6.18 -12.03
N ARG A 58 1.37 7.16 -12.44
CA ARG A 58 1.84 8.55 -12.61
C ARG A 58 2.18 9.18 -11.26
N LEU A 59 1.35 8.94 -10.27
CA LEU A 59 1.63 9.39 -8.90
C LEU A 59 2.89 8.71 -8.36
N ASN A 60 3.01 7.40 -8.55
CA ASN A 60 4.19 6.67 -8.12
C ASN A 60 5.47 7.22 -8.78
N ALA A 61 5.41 7.51 -10.08
CA ALA A 61 6.54 8.08 -10.79
C ALA A 61 6.96 9.46 -10.25
N ALA A 62 5.99 10.28 -9.85
CA ALA A 62 6.27 11.59 -9.26
C ALA A 62 6.85 11.47 -7.84
N LEU A 63 6.34 10.52 -7.05
CA LEU A 63 6.75 10.34 -5.66
C LEU A 63 8.06 9.53 -5.51
N GLY A 64 8.41 8.71 -6.49
CA GLY A 64 9.61 7.87 -6.41
C GLY A 64 10.87 8.64 -6.05
N PRO A 65 11.24 9.68 -6.81
CA PRO A 65 12.43 10.49 -6.50
C PRO A 65 12.33 11.18 -5.13
N HIS A 66 11.15 11.63 -4.74
CA HIS A 66 10.93 12.28 -3.45
C HIS A 66 11.14 11.30 -2.28
N VAL A 67 10.59 10.09 -2.40
CA VAL A 67 10.80 9.03 -1.41
C VAL A 67 12.28 8.68 -1.29
N THR A 68 12.98 8.57 -2.42
CA THR A 68 14.42 8.33 -2.43
C THR A 68 15.17 9.40 -1.63
N GLU A 69 14.82 10.66 -1.81
CA GLU A 69 15.47 11.76 -1.08
C GLU A 69 15.16 11.72 0.43
N LEU A 70 13.93 11.39 0.80
CA LEU A 70 13.57 11.22 2.22
C LEU A 70 14.39 10.12 2.87
N LEU A 71 14.53 8.99 2.18
CA LEU A 71 15.33 7.85 2.67
C LEU A 71 16.81 8.21 2.82
N LYS A 72 17.37 8.93 1.83
CA LYS A 72 18.76 9.41 1.89
C LYS A 72 18.99 10.37 3.06
N ALA A 73 17.98 11.14 3.42
CA ALA A 73 18.04 12.04 4.56
C ALA A 73 17.96 11.32 5.91
N GLY A 74 17.84 9.99 5.91
CA GLY A 74 17.80 9.18 7.13
C GLY A 74 16.40 8.98 7.70
N LEU A 75 15.36 9.35 6.98
CA LEU A 75 13.97 9.14 7.41
C LEU A 75 13.47 7.77 6.96
N ASP A 76 12.67 7.14 7.81
CA ASP A 76 11.91 5.97 7.41
C ASP A 76 10.66 6.43 6.67
N VAL A 77 10.25 5.66 5.66
CA VAL A 77 9.05 5.97 4.87
C VAL A 77 8.13 4.76 4.87
N VAL A 78 6.87 4.99 5.19
CA VAL A 78 5.82 3.99 5.06
C VAL A 78 4.89 4.40 3.92
N LEU A 79 4.78 3.56 2.91
CA LEU A 79 3.86 3.80 1.80
C LEU A 79 2.57 3.03 2.03
N ASP A 80 1.50 3.75 2.34
CA ASP A 80 0.15 3.18 2.37
C ASP A 80 -0.38 3.12 0.93
N PHE A 81 0.29 2.30 0.15
CA PHE A 81 0.02 2.06 -1.26
C PHE A 81 -0.18 0.56 -1.43
N PRO A 82 -1.09 0.13 -2.32
CA PRO A 82 -1.23 -1.31 -2.57
C PRO A 82 -0.06 -1.83 -3.40
N ALA A 83 0.97 -2.36 -2.75
CA ALA A 83 2.09 -3.02 -3.42
C ALA A 83 1.68 -4.43 -3.87
N ASN A 84 0.65 -4.50 -4.69
CA ASN A 84 -0.10 -5.72 -5.01
C ASN A 84 0.23 -6.31 -6.38
N THR A 85 1.20 -5.75 -7.10
CA THR A 85 1.71 -6.32 -8.35
C THR A 85 3.22 -6.40 -8.31
N ARG A 86 3.78 -7.34 -9.07
CA ARG A 86 5.24 -7.46 -9.19
C ARG A 86 5.88 -6.17 -9.71
N ALA A 87 5.24 -5.52 -10.68
CA ALA A 87 5.74 -4.28 -11.27
C ALA A 87 5.83 -3.15 -10.25
N THR A 88 4.78 -2.96 -9.44
CA THR A 88 4.74 -1.94 -8.39
C THR A 88 5.79 -2.21 -7.32
N ARG A 89 5.93 -3.46 -6.90
CA ARG A 89 6.94 -3.85 -5.91
C ARG A 89 8.36 -3.61 -6.43
N ALA A 90 8.62 -3.98 -7.69
CA ALA A 90 9.92 -3.74 -8.30
C ALA A 90 10.26 -2.24 -8.38
N PHE A 91 9.29 -1.43 -8.74
CA PHE A 91 9.45 0.03 -8.79
C PHE A 91 9.90 0.60 -7.44
N TRP A 92 9.20 0.24 -6.37
CA TRP A 92 9.52 0.76 -5.04
C TRP A 92 10.79 0.14 -4.44
N ARG A 93 11.04 -1.15 -4.72
CA ARG A 93 12.31 -1.78 -4.35
C ARG A 93 13.48 -1.01 -4.96
N ASP A 94 13.42 -0.72 -6.25
CA ASP A 94 14.49 -0.01 -6.95
C ASP A 94 14.67 1.40 -6.38
N ALA A 95 13.61 2.09 -6.06
CA ALA A 95 13.67 3.40 -5.42
C ALA A 95 14.37 3.34 -4.05
N GLY A 96 14.03 2.35 -3.24
CA GLY A 96 14.66 2.15 -1.94
C GLY A 96 16.13 1.76 -2.05
N GLU A 97 16.45 0.83 -2.93
CA GLU A 97 17.82 0.39 -3.16
C GLU A 97 18.70 1.53 -3.68
N SER A 98 18.17 2.38 -4.55
CA SER A 98 18.93 3.54 -5.07
C SER A 98 19.27 4.54 -3.98
N ALA A 99 18.50 4.57 -2.90
CA ALA A 99 18.78 5.39 -1.72
C ALA A 99 19.75 4.72 -0.75
N GLY A 100 20.11 3.46 -0.96
CA GLY A 100 20.83 2.65 0.01
C GLY A 100 19.98 2.25 1.21
N ALA A 101 18.67 2.29 1.06
CA ALA A 101 17.72 1.99 2.12
C ALA A 101 17.44 0.49 2.22
N ARG A 102 17.10 0.06 3.43
CA ARG A 102 16.48 -1.25 3.65
C ARG A 102 15.04 -1.20 3.16
N VAL A 103 14.59 -2.21 2.42
CA VAL A 103 13.22 -2.30 1.94
C VAL A 103 12.54 -3.51 2.56
N LEU A 104 11.43 -3.28 3.25
CA LEU A 104 10.62 -4.31 3.87
C LEU A 104 9.23 -4.35 3.24
N LEU A 105 8.81 -5.52 2.80
CA LEU A 105 7.44 -5.74 2.29
C LEU A 105 6.61 -6.40 3.39
N HIS A 106 5.65 -5.67 3.92
CA HIS A 106 4.70 -6.20 4.89
C HIS A 106 3.54 -6.82 4.13
N PHE A 107 3.44 -8.14 4.18
CA PHE A 107 2.41 -8.89 3.45
C PHE A 107 1.31 -9.34 4.41
N ILE A 108 0.11 -8.77 4.21
CA ILE A 108 -1.09 -9.13 4.95
C ILE A 108 -1.87 -10.12 4.08
N ASP A 109 -1.69 -11.40 4.37
CA ASP A 109 -2.27 -12.48 3.59
C ASP A 109 -3.60 -12.94 4.22
N LEU A 110 -4.69 -12.37 3.74
CA LEU A 110 -6.05 -12.74 4.18
C LEU A 110 -6.87 -13.28 3.02
N PRO A 111 -7.76 -14.26 3.30
CA PRO A 111 -8.67 -14.77 2.27
C PRO A 111 -9.62 -13.70 1.73
N ASP A 112 -10.09 -13.89 0.49
CA ASP A 112 -10.99 -12.93 -0.17
C ASP A 112 -12.28 -12.71 0.60
N ASP A 113 -12.85 -13.77 1.16
CA ASP A 113 -14.10 -13.68 1.93
C ASP A 113 -13.95 -12.81 3.18
N VAL A 114 -12.83 -12.92 3.87
CA VAL A 114 -12.52 -12.09 5.04
C VAL A 114 -12.38 -10.62 4.64
N CYS A 115 -11.65 -10.36 3.57
CA CYS A 115 -11.48 -9.00 3.06
C CYS A 115 -12.80 -8.40 2.60
N ARG A 116 -13.61 -9.19 1.91
CA ARG A 116 -14.93 -8.76 1.41
C ARG A 116 -15.88 -8.41 2.56
N ASP A 117 -15.90 -9.24 3.61
CA ASP A 117 -16.72 -8.97 4.79
C ASP A 117 -16.28 -7.70 5.52
N ARG A 118 -14.96 -7.50 5.65
CA ARG A 118 -14.41 -6.26 6.22
C ARG A 118 -14.76 -5.04 5.40
N LEU A 119 -14.72 -5.17 4.08
CA LEU A 119 -15.07 -4.09 3.15
C LEU A 119 -16.55 -3.69 3.31
N ARG A 120 -17.44 -4.66 3.35
CA ARG A 120 -18.88 -4.43 3.54
C ARG A 120 -19.15 -3.71 4.87
N ARG A 121 -18.48 -4.15 5.92
CA ARG A 121 -18.61 -3.54 7.26
C ARG A 121 -18.10 -2.11 7.25
N ARG A 122 -16.94 -1.86 6.63
CA ARG A 122 -16.36 -0.53 6.48
C ARG A 122 -17.29 0.40 5.69
N ASN A 123 -17.87 -0.07 4.60
CA ASN A 123 -18.80 0.71 3.78
C ASN A 123 -20.08 1.08 4.57
N ALA A 124 -20.56 0.16 5.41
CA ALA A 124 -21.73 0.41 6.25
C ALA A 124 -21.46 1.48 7.32
N GLU A 125 -20.23 1.56 7.83
CA GLU A 125 -19.82 2.57 8.80
C GLU A 125 -19.60 3.95 8.16
N GLY A 126 -19.24 4.00 6.86
CA GLY A 126 -18.95 5.24 6.14
C GLY A 126 -17.62 5.86 6.53
N GLY A 127 -17.33 7.04 5.98
CA GLY A 127 -16.14 7.83 6.34
C GLY A 127 -14.84 7.45 5.67
N HIS A 128 -14.84 6.52 4.72
CA HIS A 128 -13.66 6.15 3.95
C HIS A 128 -13.62 6.87 2.59
N GLU A 129 -12.41 7.16 2.11
CA GLU A 129 -12.20 7.86 0.84
C GLU A 129 -12.67 7.04 -0.37
N PHE A 130 -12.60 5.72 -0.27
CA PHE A 130 -13.08 4.79 -1.28
C PHE A 130 -14.02 3.77 -0.67
N ALA A 131 -15.29 3.83 -1.09
CA ALA A 131 -16.32 2.85 -0.74
C ALA A 131 -16.51 1.89 -1.92
N ALA A 132 -15.61 0.92 -2.06
CA ALA A 132 -15.67 -0.04 -3.15
C ALA A 132 -16.84 -1.02 -2.98
N SER A 133 -17.54 -1.28 -4.07
CA SER A 133 -18.58 -2.33 -4.12
C SER A 133 -17.93 -3.72 -4.22
N ASP A 134 -18.73 -4.77 -4.05
CA ASP A 134 -18.29 -6.14 -4.26
C ASP A 134 -17.73 -6.35 -5.68
N ALA A 135 -18.37 -5.79 -6.69
CA ALA A 135 -17.92 -5.88 -8.07
C ALA A 135 -16.57 -5.17 -8.29
N GLN A 136 -16.37 -4.03 -7.64
CA GLN A 136 -15.10 -3.31 -7.67
C GLN A 136 -14.01 -4.08 -6.92
N PHE A 137 -14.36 -4.70 -5.80
CA PHE A 137 -13.44 -5.59 -5.06
C PHE A 137 -12.93 -6.70 -5.97
N ASP A 138 -13.84 -7.37 -6.68
CA ASP A 138 -13.48 -8.48 -7.57
C ASP A 138 -12.57 -8.02 -8.71
N ARG A 139 -12.84 -6.86 -9.31
CA ARG A 139 -12.02 -6.28 -10.38
C ARG A 139 -10.62 -5.93 -9.90
N ILE A 140 -10.52 -5.27 -8.75
CA ILE A 140 -9.23 -4.86 -8.19
C ILE A 140 -8.44 -6.08 -7.75
N THR A 141 -9.09 -7.05 -7.12
CA THR A 141 -8.46 -8.28 -6.65
C THR A 141 -7.93 -9.13 -7.80
N ALA A 142 -8.53 -9.05 -8.99
CA ALA A 142 -8.04 -9.73 -10.17
C ALA A 142 -6.62 -9.29 -10.57
N TYR A 143 -6.19 -8.09 -10.22
CA TYR A 143 -4.83 -7.61 -10.46
C TYR A 143 -3.84 -8.04 -9.38
N PHE A 144 -4.31 -8.63 -8.29
CA PHE A 144 -3.44 -9.00 -7.18
C PHE A 144 -2.49 -10.13 -7.57
N GLN A 145 -1.20 -9.89 -7.35
CA GLN A 145 -0.12 -10.85 -7.56
C GLN A 145 0.61 -11.03 -6.24
N PRO A 146 0.47 -12.18 -5.57
CA PRO A 146 1.15 -12.39 -4.29
C PRO A 146 2.66 -12.29 -4.45
N PRO A 147 3.39 -11.85 -3.41
CA PRO A 147 4.85 -11.78 -3.46
C PRO A 147 5.46 -13.17 -3.66
N GLU A 148 6.51 -13.21 -4.47
CA GLU A 148 7.25 -14.45 -4.75
C GLU A 148 8.73 -14.29 -4.36
N GLU A 149 9.39 -15.42 -4.11
CA GLU A 149 10.78 -15.44 -3.62
C GLU A 149 11.77 -14.80 -4.58
N ASP A 150 11.52 -14.87 -5.89
CA ASP A 150 12.41 -14.35 -6.92
C ASP A 150 12.39 -12.82 -7.07
N GLU A 151 11.55 -12.13 -6.30
CA GLU A 151 11.45 -10.67 -6.37
C GLU A 151 12.56 -9.94 -5.63
N GLY A 152 13.36 -10.63 -4.83
CA GLY A 152 14.46 -10.01 -4.09
C GLY A 152 14.01 -9.06 -2.98
N LEU A 153 12.85 -9.32 -2.38
CA LEU A 153 12.29 -8.52 -1.30
C LEU A 153 12.38 -9.26 0.03
N THR A 154 12.61 -8.51 1.10
CA THR A 154 12.46 -9.02 2.46
C THR A 154 10.99 -8.93 2.84
N VAL A 155 10.34 -10.08 2.95
CA VAL A 155 8.91 -10.16 3.24
C VAL A 155 8.69 -10.37 4.75
N VAL A 156 7.88 -9.49 5.34
CA VAL A 156 7.42 -9.61 6.72
C VAL A 156 5.94 -9.98 6.67
N ARG A 157 5.58 -11.14 7.17
CA ARG A 157 4.18 -11.53 7.24
C ARG A 157 3.51 -10.86 8.43
N ALA A 158 2.38 -10.21 8.16
CA ALA A 158 1.67 -9.42 9.14
C ALA A 158 0.17 -9.74 9.12
N GLY A 159 -0.50 -9.55 10.24
CA GLY A 159 -1.96 -9.49 10.31
C GLY A 159 -2.71 -10.79 10.36
N THR A 160 -2.05 -11.92 10.34
CA THR A 160 -2.74 -13.22 10.34
C THR A 160 -3.17 -13.70 11.72
N ALA A 161 -2.60 -13.14 12.78
CA ALA A 161 -2.74 -13.68 14.13
C ALA A 161 -3.67 -12.88 15.05
N THR A 162 -4.22 -11.79 14.60
CA THR A 162 -5.00 -10.88 15.46
C THR A 162 -6.49 -10.96 15.18
N THR A 163 -6.98 -12.13 14.98
CA THR A 163 -8.43 -12.36 14.84
C THR A 163 -9.12 -12.37 16.19
N GLY A 164 -8.91 -11.51 17.04
CA GLY A 164 -9.61 -11.56 18.33
C GLY A 164 -9.55 -10.31 19.16
N GLU A 165 -8.76 -9.39 18.74
CA GLU A 165 -8.61 -8.16 19.48
C GLU A 165 -8.96 -6.98 18.57
N GLY A 166 -10.22 -6.77 18.47
CA GLY A 166 -10.81 -5.64 17.76
C GLY A 166 -10.53 -4.33 18.44
#